data_2a64ee6ec5e4fb34f81d4b3bcf2c796b
#
_entry.id   2a64ee6ec5e4fb34f81d4b3bcf2c796b
#
_cell.length_a   1.000
_cell.length_b   1.000
_cell.length_c   1.000
_cell.angle_alpha   90.00
_cell.angle_beta   90.00
_cell.angle_gamma   90.00
#
_symmetry.space_group_name_H-M   'P 1'
#
loop_
_entity.id
_entity.type
_entity.pdbx_description
1 polymer ?
#
loop_
_entity_poly.entity_id
_entity_poly.type
_entity_poly.pdbx_seq_one_letter_code
_entity_poly.pdbx_strand_id
1 'polypeptide(L)'
;MEPSRPIEEGATSPVSETGTDALADQVAAEFTGELPVLIEQAAEPTEQVVLEEEKVKDEIEIQVDLLKDPDWVVRREAAITLGEMGDERCVEPLGQALRDGDWQVREVAIEGLGQIGSPAVELLIKLLRDWDVRKYAIAALGKIRDERVLDPLMLQLRNDEFKDDAINALVELGQPALPRLVKALKDKDETVRKQAVKALGLIKHVEAIDPLITMLADSDYYTRLMAAAGLEAIGDDRGREAIKPLMKDPDLVVRMRVERILAKWKKQPAGR
;
A
#
# COMPACT_ATOMS: atom_id res chain seq x y z
N MET A 1 -34.36 -8.81 -45.61
CA MET A 1 -33.94 -8.43 -46.99
C MET A 1 -32.46 -8.19 -46.84
N GLU A 2 -31.88 -9.15 -47.08
CA GLU A 2 -31.13 -9.98 -48.02
C GLU A 2 -29.63 -9.98 -47.80
N PRO A 3 -28.96 -10.99 -48.29
CA PRO A 3 -28.20 -11.88 -47.40
C PRO A 3 -26.70 -11.89 -47.71
N SER A 4 -26.02 -12.56 -46.81
CA SER A 4 -24.60 -12.99 -46.84
C SER A 4 -24.19 -13.74 -48.13
N ARG A 5 -22.96 -13.55 -48.59
CA ARG A 5 -22.27 -14.50 -49.47
C ARG A 5 -20.93 -14.94 -48.89
N PRO A 6 -20.56 -16.19 -49.08
CA PRO A 6 -19.42 -16.83 -48.44
C PRO A 6 -18.12 -16.65 -49.25
N ILE A 7 -17.00 -16.75 -48.56
CA ILE A 7 -15.64 -16.76 -49.15
C ILE A 7 -15.18 -18.20 -49.29
N GLU A 8 -14.78 -18.54 -50.52
CA GLU A 8 -14.34 -19.87 -50.97
C GLU A 8 -12.95 -20.23 -50.43
N GLU A 9 -12.84 -21.50 -50.09
CA GLU A 9 -11.59 -22.21 -49.83
C GLU A 9 -10.74 -22.34 -51.13
N GLY A 10 -9.46 -21.96 -51.04
CA GLY A 10 -8.44 -22.12 -52.08
C GLY A 10 -7.42 -23.18 -51.72
N ALA A 11 -7.48 -24.24 -52.48
CA ALA A 11 -6.74 -25.47 -52.53
C ALA A 11 -5.23 -25.43 -52.31
N THR A 12 -4.77 -26.43 -51.57
CA THR A 12 -3.39 -26.92 -51.45
C THR A 12 -2.91 -27.62 -52.69
N SER A 13 -1.65 -27.38 -53.12
CA SER A 13 -0.92 -28.26 -53.99
C SER A 13 0.54 -28.42 -53.54
N PRO A 14 1.13 -29.61 -53.66
CA PRO A 14 2.41 -29.97 -53.06
C PRO A 14 3.59 -29.62 -53.95
N VAL A 15 4.68 -29.15 -53.36
CA VAL A 15 5.98 -28.99 -54.06
C VAL A 15 6.87 -30.15 -53.67
N SER A 16 7.31 -30.82 -54.73
CA SER A 16 8.14 -32.02 -54.78
C SER A 16 9.56 -31.81 -54.27
N GLU A 17 9.98 -32.73 -53.40
CA GLU A 17 11.38 -33.01 -53.11
C GLU A 17 12.08 -33.57 -54.36
N THR A 18 13.13 -32.89 -54.87
CA THR A 18 14.28 -33.49 -55.53
C THR A 18 15.34 -32.41 -55.76
N GLY A 19 16.56 -32.63 -55.32
CA GLY A 19 17.73 -31.92 -55.84
C GLY A 19 18.74 -31.33 -54.87
N THR A 20 19.21 -32.07 -53.87
CA THR A 20 20.38 -31.64 -53.08
C THR A 20 21.44 -32.71 -52.83
N ASP A 21 21.43 -33.78 -53.60
CA ASP A 21 22.40 -34.90 -53.48
C ASP A 21 23.55 -34.89 -54.48
N ALA A 22 23.70 -33.86 -55.32
CA ALA A 22 24.71 -33.87 -56.40
C ALA A 22 25.92 -32.93 -56.17
N LEU A 23 25.99 -32.24 -55.03
CA LEU A 23 27.09 -31.27 -54.76
C LEU A 23 28.03 -31.68 -53.60
N ALA A 24 27.77 -32.81 -52.94
CA ALA A 24 28.61 -33.32 -51.87
C ALA A 24 29.76 -34.20 -52.30
N ASP A 25 29.65 -34.80 -53.49
CA ASP A 25 30.67 -35.76 -53.96
C ASP A 25 31.79 -35.17 -54.86
N GLN A 26 31.80 -33.88 -55.07
CA GLN A 26 32.79 -33.22 -55.94
C GLN A 26 33.91 -32.49 -55.26
N VAL A 27 33.93 -32.42 -53.92
CA VAL A 27 34.97 -31.71 -53.16
C VAL A 27 35.95 -32.65 -52.42
N ALA A 28 35.77 -33.94 -52.50
CA ALA A 28 36.59 -34.93 -51.76
C ALA A 28 37.82 -35.46 -52.51
N ALA A 29 38.15 -34.95 -53.69
CA ALA A 29 39.19 -35.58 -54.56
C ALA A 29 40.46 -34.76 -54.83
N GLU A 30 40.68 -33.60 -54.15
CA GLU A 30 41.95 -32.86 -54.38
C GLU A 30 42.48 -32.24 -53.06
N PHE A 31 43.07 -33.06 -52.22
CA PHE A 31 44.10 -32.56 -51.28
C PHE A 31 44.90 -33.75 -50.71
N THR A 32 45.80 -34.31 -51.48
CA THR A 32 46.91 -35.12 -51.02
C THR A 32 48.15 -34.24 -51.11
N GLY A 33 48.49 -33.52 -50.10
CA GLY A 33 49.71 -32.75 -49.98
C GLY A 33 50.24 -32.83 -48.57
N GLU A 34 51.41 -33.39 -48.37
CA GLU A 34 52.12 -33.52 -47.11
C GLU A 34 52.30 -32.12 -46.42
N LEU A 35 51.86 -32.04 -45.20
CA LEU A 35 52.13 -30.86 -44.34
C LEU A 35 53.55 -30.97 -43.78
N PRO A 36 54.38 -29.91 -43.89
CA PRO A 36 55.67 -29.86 -43.19
C PRO A 36 55.48 -29.60 -41.70
N VAL A 37 56.16 -30.43 -40.93
CA VAL A 37 56.33 -30.25 -39.48
C VAL A 37 57.13 -28.97 -39.26
N LEU A 38 56.53 -27.92 -38.70
CA LEU A 38 57.20 -26.74 -38.26
C LEU A 38 56.86 -26.45 -36.77
N ILE A 39 57.80 -26.89 -35.95
CA ILE A 39 58.31 -26.19 -34.75
C ILE A 39 57.29 -25.68 -33.74
N GLU A 40 57.22 -26.44 -32.71
CA GLU A 40 56.90 -26.05 -31.35
C GLU A 40 57.68 -24.81 -30.92
N GLN A 41 57.09 -23.63 -31.06
CA GLN A 41 57.54 -22.43 -30.33
C GLN A 41 56.48 -22.13 -29.28
N ALA A 42 56.94 -22.17 -28.03
CA ALA A 42 56.23 -21.84 -26.84
C ALA A 42 55.43 -20.54 -27.01
N ALA A 43 54.09 -20.67 -27.06
CA ALA A 43 53.21 -19.58 -26.82
C ALA A 43 53.24 -19.31 -25.30
N GLU A 44 53.74 -18.16 -24.90
CA GLU A 44 53.54 -17.59 -23.55
C GLU A 44 52.07 -17.58 -23.22
N PRO A 45 51.67 -17.74 -21.93
CA PRO A 45 50.25 -17.75 -21.59
C PRO A 45 49.69 -16.38 -21.94
N THR A 46 48.91 -16.32 -22.98
CA THR A 46 48.04 -15.21 -23.27
C THR A 46 47.20 -14.96 -22.02
N GLU A 47 47.34 -13.76 -21.43
CA GLU A 47 46.46 -13.22 -20.42
C GLU A 47 45.01 -13.64 -20.77
N GLN A 48 44.49 -14.50 -19.95
CA GLN A 48 43.03 -14.73 -19.91
C GLN A 48 42.45 -13.37 -19.53
N VAL A 49 42.00 -12.62 -20.50
CA VAL A 49 41.02 -11.57 -20.30
C VAL A 49 39.83 -12.25 -19.70
N VAL A 50 39.77 -12.22 -18.36
CA VAL A 50 38.57 -12.55 -17.61
C VAL A 50 37.61 -11.43 -17.98
N LEU A 51 36.79 -11.68 -18.99
CA LEU A 51 35.58 -10.91 -19.21
C LEU A 51 34.77 -11.14 -17.92
N GLU A 52 34.85 -10.18 -17.00
CA GLU A 52 33.83 -10.08 -15.95
C GLU A 52 32.51 -10.05 -16.70
N GLU A 53 31.73 -11.14 -16.62
CA GLU A 53 30.36 -11.14 -17.08
C GLU A 53 29.69 -10.00 -16.31
N GLU A 54 29.47 -8.87 -16.96
CA GLU A 54 28.66 -7.80 -16.41
C GLU A 54 27.30 -8.46 -16.08
N LYS A 55 27.07 -8.69 -14.79
CA LYS A 55 25.83 -9.25 -14.30
C LYS A 55 24.72 -8.32 -14.77
N VAL A 56 23.90 -8.77 -15.72
CA VAL A 56 22.75 -8.02 -16.18
C VAL A 56 21.87 -7.76 -14.96
N LYS A 57 21.72 -6.50 -14.58
CA LYS A 57 20.85 -6.10 -13.49
C LYS A 57 19.42 -6.49 -13.81
N ASP A 58 18.72 -7.06 -12.84
CA ASP A 58 17.29 -7.28 -13.00
C ASP A 58 16.53 -5.94 -12.89
N GLU A 59 15.26 -5.93 -13.29
CA GLU A 59 14.45 -4.70 -13.32
C GLU A 59 14.37 -4.03 -11.94
N ILE A 60 14.28 -4.81 -10.86
CA ILE A 60 14.26 -4.26 -9.49
C ILE A 60 15.60 -3.54 -9.19
N GLU A 61 16.74 -4.14 -9.54
CA GLU A 61 18.05 -3.52 -9.32
C GLU A 61 18.18 -2.18 -10.09
N ILE A 62 17.64 -2.12 -11.31
CA ILE A 62 17.60 -0.89 -12.11
C ILE A 62 16.77 0.17 -11.41
N GLN A 63 15.56 -0.16 -10.97
CA GLN A 63 14.67 0.80 -10.31
C GLN A 63 15.23 1.26 -8.95
N VAL A 64 15.89 0.38 -8.20
CA VAL A 64 16.58 0.73 -6.94
C VAL A 64 17.73 1.73 -7.17
N ASP A 65 18.45 1.63 -8.28
CA ASP A 65 19.47 2.62 -8.62
C ASP A 65 18.83 3.97 -9.02
N LEU A 66 17.72 3.96 -9.75
CA LEU A 66 16.95 5.15 -10.11
C LEU A 66 16.34 5.88 -8.89
N LEU A 67 16.13 5.21 -7.77
CA LEU A 67 15.76 5.89 -6.51
C LEU A 67 16.83 6.84 -5.97
N LYS A 68 18.05 6.81 -6.53
CA LYS A 68 19.18 7.68 -6.14
C LYS A 68 19.40 8.82 -7.14
N ASP A 69 18.59 8.93 -8.18
CA ASP A 69 18.73 9.97 -9.21
C ASP A 69 18.61 11.38 -8.60
N PRO A 70 19.37 12.35 -9.06
CA PRO A 70 19.24 13.75 -8.60
C PRO A 70 17.86 14.34 -8.90
N ASP A 71 17.20 13.92 -9.99
CA ASP A 71 15.86 14.38 -10.36
C ASP A 71 14.80 13.62 -9.55
N TRP A 72 14.02 14.35 -8.77
CA TRP A 72 12.93 13.78 -7.98
C TRP A 72 11.84 13.09 -8.84
N VAL A 73 11.64 13.53 -10.10
CA VAL A 73 10.67 12.91 -11.02
C VAL A 73 11.11 11.48 -11.34
N VAL A 74 12.41 11.28 -11.62
CA VAL A 74 12.97 9.94 -11.87
C VAL A 74 12.84 9.06 -10.63
N ARG A 75 13.17 9.57 -9.44
CA ARG A 75 13.02 8.82 -8.18
C ARG A 75 11.57 8.44 -7.92
N ARG A 76 10.64 9.36 -8.20
CA ARG A 76 9.20 9.11 -8.04
C ARG A 76 8.71 7.98 -8.95
N GLU A 77 9.05 8.02 -10.26
CA GLU A 77 8.68 6.99 -11.21
C GLU A 77 9.28 5.63 -10.83
N ALA A 78 10.54 5.60 -10.38
CA ALA A 78 11.17 4.39 -9.86
C ALA A 78 10.42 3.82 -8.64
N ALA A 79 9.99 4.68 -7.70
CA ALA A 79 9.23 4.25 -6.53
C ALA A 79 7.84 3.70 -6.91
N ILE A 80 7.16 4.29 -7.90
CA ILE A 80 5.90 3.78 -8.45
C ILE A 80 6.11 2.37 -9.02
N THR A 81 7.10 2.23 -9.91
CA THR A 81 7.41 0.95 -10.56
C THR A 81 7.71 -0.15 -9.54
N LEU A 82 8.53 0.14 -8.51
CA LEU A 82 8.82 -0.80 -7.42
C LEU A 82 7.55 -1.21 -6.64
N GLY A 83 6.64 -0.27 -6.40
CA GLY A 83 5.36 -0.56 -5.74
C GLY A 83 4.46 -1.46 -6.58
N GLU A 84 4.35 -1.20 -7.89
CA GLU A 84 3.55 -1.96 -8.85
C GLU A 84 4.07 -3.39 -9.07
N MET A 85 5.40 -3.61 -8.95
CA MET A 85 6.00 -4.94 -9.02
C MET A 85 5.50 -5.86 -7.89
N GLY A 86 5.18 -5.32 -6.72
CA GLY A 86 4.65 -6.08 -5.59
C GLY A 86 5.62 -7.12 -4.99
N ASP A 87 6.89 -7.10 -5.38
CA ASP A 87 7.92 -8.03 -4.91
C ASP A 87 8.43 -7.61 -3.51
N GLU A 88 8.62 -8.57 -2.62
CA GLU A 88 9.13 -8.29 -1.27
C GLU A 88 10.51 -7.63 -1.25
N ARG A 89 11.34 -7.84 -2.30
CA ARG A 89 12.65 -7.18 -2.47
C ARG A 89 12.53 -5.66 -2.60
N CYS A 90 11.34 -5.16 -3.00
CA CYS A 90 11.08 -3.73 -3.11
C CYS A 90 10.77 -3.06 -1.76
N VAL A 91 10.51 -3.84 -0.70
CA VAL A 91 10.10 -3.32 0.62
C VAL A 91 11.19 -2.43 1.23
N GLU A 92 12.42 -2.91 1.29
CA GLU A 92 13.52 -2.14 1.89
C GLU A 92 13.87 -0.86 1.09
N PRO A 93 13.99 -0.91 -0.27
CA PRO A 93 14.16 0.29 -1.09
C PRO A 93 13.06 1.33 -0.91
N LEU A 94 11.80 0.93 -0.92
CA LEU A 94 10.67 1.83 -0.69
C LEU A 94 10.64 2.36 0.75
N GLY A 95 11.04 1.53 1.73
CA GLY A 95 11.23 1.97 3.11
C GLY A 95 12.29 3.08 3.26
N GLN A 96 13.36 3.05 2.47
CA GLN A 96 14.35 4.11 2.40
C GLN A 96 13.78 5.35 1.71
N ALA A 97 12.96 5.20 0.65
CA ALA A 97 12.31 6.30 -0.05
C ALA A 97 11.33 7.10 0.83
N LEU A 98 10.88 6.57 1.98
CA LEU A 98 10.14 7.34 2.99
C LEU A 98 10.98 8.49 3.60
N ARG A 99 12.30 8.53 3.39
CA ARG A 99 13.21 9.60 3.81
C ARG A 99 13.57 10.57 2.68
N ASP A 100 12.99 10.40 1.50
CA ASP A 100 13.30 11.28 0.36
C ASP A 100 13.06 12.76 0.71
N GLY A 101 13.87 13.63 0.16
CA GLY A 101 13.72 15.07 0.33
C GLY A 101 12.42 15.60 -0.29
N ASP A 102 11.95 14.98 -1.38
CA ASP A 102 10.74 15.37 -2.05
C ASP A 102 9.51 14.63 -1.49
N TRP A 103 8.45 15.38 -1.19
CA TRP A 103 7.23 14.82 -0.61
C TRP A 103 6.48 13.88 -1.56
N GLN A 104 6.57 14.09 -2.88
CA GLN A 104 5.91 13.26 -3.88
C GLN A 104 6.55 11.86 -3.97
N VAL A 105 7.87 11.78 -3.80
CA VAL A 105 8.57 10.49 -3.70
C VAL A 105 8.13 9.74 -2.44
N ARG A 106 8.04 10.45 -1.29
CA ARG A 106 7.55 9.82 -0.04
C ARG A 106 6.12 9.31 -0.17
N GLU A 107 5.25 10.08 -0.83
CA GLU A 107 3.83 9.69 -1.02
C GLU A 107 3.70 8.41 -1.84
N VAL A 108 4.40 8.32 -2.98
CA VAL A 108 4.34 7.10 -3.80
C VAL A 108 5.02 5.91 -3.12
N ALA A 109 6.04 6.14 -2.28
CA ALA A 109 6.63 5.08 -1.46
C ALA A 109 5.65 4.52 -0.43
N ILE A 110 4.82 5.39 0.20
CA ILE A 110 3.72 4.96 1.10
C ILE A 110 2.73 4.08 0.35
N GLU A 111 2.29 4.52 -0.85
CA GLU A 111 1.36 3.76 -1.68
C GLU A 111 1.97 2.40 -2.09
N GLY A 112 3.22 2.40 -2.56
CA GLY A 112 3.92 1.18 -2.96
C GLY A 112 4.06 0.17 -1.83
N LEU A 113 4.45 0.60 -0.62
CA LEU A 113 4.51 -0.27 0.56
C LEU A 113 3.13 -0.81 0.95
N GLY A 114 2.08 0.02 0.81
CA GLY A 114 0.69 -0.39 1.01
C GLY A 114 0.25 -1.46 0.00
N GLN A 115 0.64 -1.34 -1.27
CA GLN A 115 0.34 -2.31 -2.34
C GLN A 115 1.07 -3.64 -2.13
N ILE A 116 2.36 -3.62 -1.74
CA ILE A 116 3.12 -4.83 -1.37
C ILE A 116 2.45 -5.54 -0.18
N GLY A 117 1.93 -4.77 0.78
CA GLY A 117 1.11 -5.31 1.85
C GLY A 117 1.89 -6.02 2.95
N SER A 118 1.45 -7.24 3.32
CA SER A 118 1.95 -8.00 4.46
C SER A 118 3.48 -8.15 4.57
N PRO A 119 4.26 -8.27 3.49
CA PRO A 119 5.73 -8.29 3.57
C PRO A 119 6.34 -7.01 4.15
N ALA A 120 5.70 -5.85 3.94
CA ALA A 120 6.21 -4.56 4.43
C ALA A 120 5.97 -4.32 5.93
N VAL A 121 5.09 -5.09 6.60
CA VAL A 121 4.63 -4.82 7.96
C VAL A 121 5.79 -4.77 8.96
N GLU A 122 6.69 -5.73 8.95
CA GLU A 122 7.79 -5.81 9.91
C GLU A 122 8.77 -4.63 9.80
N LEU A 123 9.08 -4.22 8.56
CA LEU A 123 9.90 -3.03 8.33
C LEU A 123 9.20 -1.78 8.84
N LEU A 124 7.92 -1.59 8.49
CA LEU A 124 7.15 -0.41 8.88
C LEU A 124 7.01 -0.31 10.41
N ILE A 125 6.78 -1.44 11.12
CA ILE A 125 6.77 -1.46 12.58
C ILE A 125 8.12 -1.02 13.18
N LYS A 126 9.24 -1.42 12.58
CA LYS A 126 10.57 -0.94 12.99
C LYS A 126 10.72 0.57 12.76
N LEU A 127 10.22 1.08 11.63
CA LEU A 127 10.26 2.50 11.28
C LEU A 127 9.40 3.38 12.19
N LEU A 128 8.42 2.83 12.91
CA LEU A 128 7.69 3.57 13.95
C LEU A 128 8.59 4.07 15.10
N ARG A 129 9.79 3.52 15.26
CA ARG A 129 10.77 3.96 16.26
C ARG A 129 11.59 5.17 15.81
N ASP A 130 11.60 5.43 14.52
CA ASP A 130 12.32 6.53 13.90
C ASP A 130 11.40 7.75 13.77
N TRP A 131 11.75 8.82 14.46
CA TRP A 131 10.94 10.02 14.54
C TRP A 131 10.74 10.68 13.17
N ASP A 132 11.78 10.69 12.32
CA ASP A 132 11.78 11.39 11.02
C ASP A 132 10.81 10.76 10.01
N VAL A 133 10.61 9.45 10.08
CA VAL A 133 9.76 8.70 9.14
C VAL A 133 8.50 8.11 9.76
N ARG A 134 8.33 8.23 11.08
CA ARG A 134 7.22 7.60 11.83
C ARG A 134 5.86 7.90 11.21
N LYS A 135 5.56 9.16 10.89
CA LYS A 135 4.27 9.54 10.28
C LYS A 135 4.02 8.85 8.95
N TYR A 136 5.07 8.66 8.13
CA TYR A 136 4.97 7.98 6.85
C TYR A 136 4.79 6.46 7.04
N ALA A 137 5.49 5.88 8.02
CA ALA A 137 5.29 4.48 8.40
C ALA A 137 3.87 4.23 8.92
N ILE A 138 3.30 5.14 9.73
CA ILE A 138 1.90 5.07 10.18
C ILE A 138 0.95 5.11 8.99
N ALA A 139 1.16 6.02 8.03
CA ALA A 139 0.33 6.13 6.84
C ALA A 139 0.38 4.85 5.98
N ALA A 140 1.59 4.30 5.75
CA ALA A 140 1.75 3.05 5.01
C ALA A 140 1.08 1.85 5.71
N LEU A 141 1.23 1.73 7.06
CA LEU A 141 0.56 0.69 7.84
C LEU A 141 -0.97 0.78 7.74
N GLY A 142 -1.53 1.99 7.65
CA GLY A 142 -2.97 2.21 7.47
C GLY A 142 -3.53 1.63 6.16
N LYS A 143 -2.68 1.45 5.14
CA LYS A 143 -3.07 0.88 3.84
C LYS A 143 -3.00 -0.65 3.81
N ILE A 144 -2.33 -1.27 4.77
CA ILE A 144 -2.06 -2.71 4.78
C ILE A 144 -3.14 -3.44 5.60
N ARG A 145 -3.90 -4.29 4.94
CA ARG A 145 -4.93 -5.13 5.59
C ARG A 145 -4.32 -6.38 6.23
N ASP A 146 -3.58 -6.17 7.32
CA ASP A 146 -2.94 -7.22 8.11
C ASP A 146 -3.19 -6.93 9.59
N GLU A 147 -3.62 -7.93 10.37
CA GLU A 147 -3.94 -7.73 11.80
C GLU A 147 -2.74 -7.25 12.63
N ARG A 148 -1.52 -7.55 12.19
CA ARG A 148 -0.27 -7.14 12.88
C ARG A 148 -0.10 -5.63 12.95
N VAL A 149 -0.76 -4.86 12.06
CA VAL A 149 -0.66 -3.38 12.05
C VAL A 149 -1.47 -2.73 13.16
N LEU A 150 -2.54 -3.39 13.66
CA LEU A 150 -3.53 -2.78 14.54
C LEU A 150 -2.94 -2.36 15.90
N ASP A 151 -2.26 -3.26 16.60
CA ASP A 151 -1.70 -2.95 17.91
C ASP A 151 -0.59 -1.89 17.88
N PRO A 152 0.35 -1.89 16.90
CA PRO A 152 1.29 -0.79 16.69
C PRO A 152 0.63 0.56 16.45
N LEU A 153 -0.42 0.64 15.63
CA LEU A 153 -1.17 1.86 15.38
C LEU A 153 -1.94 2.33 16.61
N MET A 154 -2.57 1.42 17.37
CA MET A 154 -3.24 1.74 18.61
C MET A 154 -2.29 2.36 19.65
N LEU A 155 -1.02 1.95 19.69
CA LEU A 155 -0.01 2.55 20.57
C LEU A 155 0.26 4.01 20.22
N GLN A 156 0.17 4.41 18.95
CA GLN A 156 0.40 5.79 18.53
C GLN A 156 -0.71 6.75 18.99
N LEU A 157 -1.89 6.26 19.35
CA LEU A 157 -2.98 7.09 19.91
C LEU A 157 -2.59 7.79 21.22
N ARG A 158 -1.55 7.31 21.93
CA ARG A 158 -0.99 7.91 23.15
C ARG A 158 0.02 9.01 22.87
N ASN A 159 0.49 9.12 21.65
CA ASN A 159 1.52 10.06 21.25
C ASN A 159 0.87 11.34 20.72
N ASP A 160 1.05 12.45 21.44
CA ASP A 160 0.41 13.73 21.11
C ASP A 160 0.75 14.22 19.70
N GLU A 161 1.91 13.88 19.18
CA GLU A 161 2.37 14.31 17.85
C GLU A 161 1.78 13.46 16.72
N PHE A 162 1.65 12.14 16.92
CA PHE A 162 1.27 11.19 15.86
C PHE A 162 -0.15 10.62 16.03
N LYS A 163 -0.90 11.04 17.06
CA LYS A 163 -2.25 10.52 17.32
C LYS A 163 -3.23 10.75 16.16
N ASP A 164 -3.12 11.89 15.49
CA ASP A 164 -4.01 12.19 14.37
C ASP A 164 -3.64 11.36 13.12
N ASP A 165 -2.35 11.12 12.86
CA ASP A 165 -1.90 10.21 11.82
C ASP A 165 -2.38 8.77 12.11
N ALA A 166 -2.27 8.34 13.36
CA ALA A 166 -2.76 7.01 13.78
C ALA A 166 -4.29 6.88 13.63
N ILE A 167 -5.06 7.93 13.96
CA ILE A 167 -6.50 7.95 13.72
C ILE A 167 -6.78 7.79 12.23
N ASN A 168 -6.10 8.56 11.36
CA ASN A 168 -6.30 8.48 9.93
C ASN A 168 -6.01 7.06 9.39
N ALA A 169 -4.91 6.45 9.83
CA ALA A 169 -4.56 5.09 9.47
C ALA A 169 -5.61 4.06 9.93
N LEU A 170 -6.10 4.16 11.18
CA LEU A 170 -7.14 3.29 11.72
C LEU A 170 -8.49 3.48 11.01
N VAL A 171 -8.80 4.72 10.59
CA VAL A 171 -10.00 5.03 9.79
C VAL A 171 -9.89 4.44 8.39
N GLU A 172 -8.72 4.49 7.76
CA GLU A 172 -8.46 3.88 6.45
C GLU A 172 -8.60 2.36 6.50
N LEU A 173 -8.13 1.71 7.57
CA LEU A 173 -8.35 0.28 7.83
C LEU A 173 -9.85 -0.05 8.01
N GLY A 174 -10.61 0.85 8.59
CA GLY A 174 -12.05 0.72 8.74
C GLY A 174 -12.48 -0.38 9.71
N GLN A 175 -13.37 -1.29 9.25
CA GLN A 175 -13.99 -2.34 10.09
C GLN A 175 -12.97 -3.19 10.89
N PRO A 176 -11.83 -3.62 10.36
CA PRO A 176 -10.84 -4.38 11.12
C PRO A 176 -10.34 -3.69 12.41
N ALA A 177 -10.35 -2.37 12.45
CA ALA A 177 -9.91 -1.61 13.63
C ALA A 177 -10.96 -1.55 14.75
N LEU A 178 -12.26 -1.79 14.45
CA LEU A 178 -13.35 -1.61 15.40
C LEU A 178 -13.16 -2.36 16.73
N PRO A 179 -12.79 -3.66 16.77
CA PRO A 179 -12.66 -4.37 18.04
C PRO A 179 -11.61 -3.76 18.97
N ARG A 180 -10.47 -3.29 18.41
CA ARG A 180 -9.40 -2.63 19.18
C ARG A 180 -9.84 -1.27 19.68
N LEU A 181 -10.50 -0.48 18.84
CA LEU A 181 -11.03 0.82 19.21
C LEU A 181 -12.12 0.72 20.29
N VAL A 182 -13.04 -0.24 20.18
CA VAL A 182 -14.06 -0.50 21.19
C VAL A 182 -13.42 -0.90 22.53
N LYS A 183 -12.38 -1.72 22.52
CA LYS A 183 -11.61 -2.05 23.73
C LYS A 183 -10.96 -0.81 24.33
N ALA A 184 -10.42 0.09 23.49
CA ALA A 184 -9.76 1.32 23.92
C ALA A 184 -10.71 2.34 24.57
N LEU A 185 -12.02 2.27 24.38
CA LEU A 185 -13.00 3.09 25.09
C LEU A 185 -12.97 2.87 26.61
N LYS A 186 -12.42 1.76 27.08
CA LYS A 186 -12.26 1.40 28.49
C LYS A 186 -10.83 1.64 29.00
N ASP A 187 -9.98 2.29 28.21
CA ASP A 187 -8.61 2.58 28.63
C ASP A 187 -8.61 3.56 29.82
N LYS A 188 -7.64 3.36 30.72
CA LYS A 188 -7.44 4.25 31.87
C LYS A 188 -7.00 5.65 31.44
N ASP A 189 -6.26 5.72 30.34
CA ASP A 189 -5.79 6.96 29.75
C ASP A 189 -6.95 7.65 29.01
N GLU A 190 -7.30 8.82 29.49
CA GLU A 190 -8.36 9.65 28.91
C GLU A 190 -8.05 10.03 27.44
N THR A 191 -6.78 10.29 27.13
CA THR A 191 -6.34 10.60 25.76
C THR A 191 -6.68 9.47 24.81
N VAL A 192 -6.38 8.23 25.20
CA VAL A 192 -6.69 7.04 24.38
C VAL A 192 -8.20 6.89 24.18
N ARG A 193 -9.02 7.07 25.24
CA ARG A 193 -10.49 7.03 25.11
C ARG A 193 -11.00 8.07 24.13
N LYS A 194 -10.53 9.31 24.21
CA LYS A 194 -10.90 10.42 23.31
C LYS A 194 -10.57 10.09 21.85
N GLN A 195 -9.36 9.59 21.59
CA GLN A 195 -8.94 9.25 20.24
C GLN A 195 -9.72 8.05 19.70
N ALA A 196 -10.02 7.05 20.54
CA ALA A 196 -10.84 5.90 20.14
C ALA A 196 -12.26 6.33 19.75
N VAL A 197 -12.90 7.20 20.53
CA VAL A 197 -14.22 7.77 20.21
C VAL A 197 -14.17 8.54 18.88
N LYS A 198 -13.14 9.37 18.69
CA LYS A 198 -12.94 10.13 17.44
C LYS A 198 -12.81 9.19 16.24
N ALA A 199 -11.96 8.17 16.33
CA ALA A 199 -11.76 7.19 15.27
C ALA A 199 -13.04 6.42 14.94
N LEU A 200 -13.77 5.91 15.93
CA LEU A 200 -15.05 5.22 15.76
C LEU A 200 -16.08 6.08 15.04
N GLY A 201 -16.18 7.37 15.43
CA GLY A 201 -17.06 8.32 14.76
C GLY A 201 -16.69 8.62 13.32
N LEU A 202 -15.41 8.60 12.98
CA LEU A 202 -14.90 8.81 11.61
C LEU A 202 -15.05 7.58 10.73
N ILE A 203 -14.92 6.37 11.27
CA ILE A 203 -15.14 5.10 10.56
C ILE A 203 -16.61 4.96 10.13
N LYS A 204 -17.55 5.53 10.89
CA LYS A 204 -18.99 5.56 10.58
C LYS A 204 -19.63 4.18 10.38
N HIS A 205 -19.13 3.18 11.07
CA HIS A 205 -19.66 1.82 10.95
C HIS A 205 -20.78 1.57 11.97
N VAL A 206 -21.80 0.80 11.57
CA VAL A 206 -22.98 0.52 12.41
C VAL A 206 -22.63 -0.17 13.74
N GLU A 207 -21.58 -0.99 13.76
CA GLU A 207 -21.08 -1.66 14.98
C GLU A 207 -20.51 -0.68 16.03
N ALA A 208 -20.19 0.55 15.64
CA ALA A 208 -19.73 1.57 16.56
C ALA A 208 -20.85 2.26 17.35
N ILE A 209 -22.12 2.07 16.98
CA ILE A 209 -23.27 2.77 17.59
C ILE A 209 -23.36 2.47 19.09
N ASP A 210 -23.49 1.22 19.48
CA ASP A 210 -23.67 0.84 20.89
C ASP A 210 -22.44 1.20 21.74
N PRO A 211 -21.18 0.97 21.28
CA PRO A 211 -19.99 1.51 21.94
C PRO A 211 -20.02 3.02 22.13
N LEU A 212 -20.37 3.80 21.11
CA LEU A 212 -20.44 5.27 21.22
C LEU A 212 -21.56 5.72 22.15
N ILE A 213 -22.69 5.02 22.20
CA ILE A 213 -23.78 5.29 23.15
C ILE A 213 -23.26 5.18 24.61
N THR A 214 -22.42 4.19 24.91
CA THR A 214 -21.84 4.07 26.25
C THR A 214 -20.97 5.26 26.63
N MET A 215 -20.30 5.88 25.65
CA MET A 215 -19.43 7.03 25.86
C MET A 215 -20.18 8.36 26.04
N LEU A 216 -21.50 8.39 25.84
CA LEU A 216 -22.33 9.56 26.17
C LEU A 216 -22.39 9.83 27.69
N ALA A 217 -21.98 8.86 28.52
CA ALA A 217 -21.90 8.97 29.97
C ALA A 217 -20.45 9.12 30.50
N ASP A 218 -19.45 9.34 29.62
CA ASP A 218 -18.06 9.54 30.05
C ASP A 218 -17.93 10.76 30.93
N SER A 219 -17.00 10.73 31.89
CA SER A 219 -16.74 11.84 32.81
C SER A 219 -16.24 13.10 32.08
N ASP A 220 -15.48 12.93 31.02
CA ASP A 220 -14.94 14.01 30.20
C ASP A 220 -15.99 14.55 29.21
N TYR A 221 -16.23 15.85 29.24
CA TYR A 221 -17.21 16.50 28.36
C TYR A 221 -16.87 16.38 26.90
N TYR A 222 -15.56 16.41 26.53
CA TYR A 222 -15.11 16.33 25.15
C TYR A 222 -15.37 14.92 24.59
N THR A 223 -15.17 13.87 25.38
CA THR A 223 -15.52 12.50 25.03
C THR A 223 -17.02 12.36 24.74
N ARG A 224 -17.90 12.91 25.62
CA ARG A 224 -19.35 12.92 25.40
C ARG A 224 -19.73 13.68 24.12
N LEU A 225 -19.08 14.84 23.89
CA LEU A 225 -19.26 15.66 22.71
C LEU A 225 -18.91 14.88 21.42
N MET A 226 -17.75 14.22 21.42
CA MET A 226 -17.27 13.45 20.27
C MET A 226 -18.11 12.20 20.03
N ALA A 227 -18.59 11.53 21.08
CA ALA A 227 -19.52 10.41 20.95
C ALA A 227 -20.84 10.84 20.28
N ALA A 228 -21.43 11.97 20.71
CA ALA A 228 -22.64 12.51 20.08
C ALA A 228 -22.40 12.90 18.61
N ALA A 229 -21.22 13.48 18.28
CA ALA A 229 -20.84 13.80 16.91
C ALA A 229 -20.62 12.53 16.05
N GLY A 230 -20.03 11.49 16.60
CA GLY A 230 -19.86 10.20 15.94
C GLY A 230 -21.21 9.54 15.62
N LEU A 231 -22.14 9.53 16.56
CA LEU A 231 -23.51 9.04 16.35
C LEU A 231 -24.28 9.84 15.29
N GLU A 232 -24.08 11.19 15.24
CA GLU A 232 -24.60 12.04 14.17
C GLU A 232 -24.02 11.60 12.80
N ALA A 233 -22.72 11.34 12.75
CA ALA A 233 -22.03 10.98 11.51
C ALA A 233 -22.46 9.63 10.96
N ILE A 234 -22.81 8.66 11.84
CA ILE A 234 -23.37 7.36 11.48
C ILE A 234 -24.81 7.51 10.98
N GLY A 235 -25.62 8.37 11.63
CA GLY A 235 -26.96 8.73 11.18
C GLY A 235 -28.05 7.73 11.55
N ASP A 236 -27.81 6.77 12.46
CA ASP A 236 -28.76 5.76 12.90
C ASP A 236 -29.73 6.30 13.96
N ASP A 237 -31.00 5.90 13.92
CA ASP A 237 -32.04 6.36 14.84
C ASP A 237 -31.77 6.00 16.32
N ARG A 238 -31.07 4.89 16.61
CA ARG A 238 -30.65 4.51 17.97
C ARG A 238 -29.73 5.59 18.56
N GLY A 239 -28.76 6.06 17.77
CA GLY A 239 -27.87 7.16 18.17
C GLY A 239 -28.63 8.43 18.41
N ARG A 240 -29.63 8.76 17.56
CA ARG A 240 -30.49 9.93 17.71
C ARG A 240 -31.27 9.90 19.00
N GLU A 241 -31.87 8.77 19.37
CA GLU A 241 -32.59 8.64 20.64
C GLU A 241 -31.63 8.75 21.84
N ALA A 242 -30.46 8.11 21.75
CA ALA A 242 -29.49 8.07 22.83
C ALA A 242 -28.89 9.41 23.19
N ILE A 243 -28.76 10.37 22.27
CA ILE A 243 -28.19 11.71 22.55
C ILE A 243 -29.19 12.67 23.18
N LYS A 244 -30.50 12.42 23.16
CA LYS A 244 -31.54 13.33 23.68
C LYS A 244 -31.34 13.72 25.16
N PRO A 245 -30.94 12.82 26.08
CA PRO A 245 -30.68 13.20 27.47
C PRO A 245 -29.61 14.26 27.64
N LEU A 246 -28.61 14.33 26.73
CA LEU A 246 -27.54 15.33 26.76
C LEU A 246 -28.00 16.76 26.47
N MET A 247 -29.26 16.98 26.13
CA MET A 247 -29.88 18.33 26.18
C MET A 247 -29.82 18.94 27.58
N LYS A 248 -29.62 18.11 28.61
CA LYS A 248 -29.45 18.51 30.04
C LYS A 248 -28.04 18.24 30.55
N ASP A 249 -27.07 18.07 29.66
CA ASP A 249 -25.67 17.85 30.06
C ASP A 249 -25.16 18.98 30.94
N PRO A 250 -24.34 18.71 31.98
CA PRO A 250 -23.75 19.76 32.80
C PRO A 250 -22.91 20.76 32.01
N ASP A 251 -22.28 20.30 30.91
CA ASP A 251 -21.46 21.14 30.05
C ASP A 251 -22.29 21.84 28.96
N LEU A 252 -22.08 23.16 28.82
CA LEU A 252 -22.81 23.99 27.86
C LEU A 252 -22.50 23.60 26.39
N VAL A 253 -21.24 23.28 26.11
CA VAL A 253 -20.78 22.94 24.73
C VAL A 253 -21.46 21.66 24.23
N VAL A 254 -21.59 20.67 25.13
CA VAL A 254 -22.31 19.41 24.83
C VAL A 254 -23.78 19.71 24.56
N ARG A 255 -24.48 20.49 25.43
CA ARG A 255 -25.88 20.86 25.20
C ARG A 255 -26.09 21.52 23.86
N MET A 256 -25.30 22.57 23.56
CA MET A 256 -25.40 23.30 22.26
C MET A 256 -25.15 22.41 21.05
N ARG A 257 -24.20 21.52 21.15
CA ARG A 257 -23.90 20.57 20.06
C ARG A 257 -25.05 19.61 19.82
N VAL A 258 -25.58 19.01 20.90
CA VAL A 258 -26.70 18.06 20.81
C VAL A 258 -27.97 18.74 20.29
N GLU A 259 -28.26 19.96 20.73
CA GLU A 259 -29.38 20.75 20.21
C GLU A 259 -29.26 20.94 18.70
N ARG A 260 -28.08 21.32 18.20
CA ARG A 260 -27.79 21.48 16.77
C ARG A 260 -27.97 20.17 16.02
N ILE A 261 -27.46 19.04 16.54
CA ILE A 261 -27.61 17.71 15.95
C ILE A 261 -29.08 17.36 15.82
N LEU A 262 -29.86 17.49 16.90
CA LEU A 262 -31.28 17.13 16.90
C LEU A 262 -32.09 18.04 15.99
N ALA A 263 -31.76 19.34 15.88
CA ALA A 263 -32.40 20.27 14.97
C ALA A 263 -32.14 19.90 13.49
N LYS A 264 -30.94 19.42 13.16
CA LYS A 264 -30.58 18.96 11.83
C LYS A 264 -31.34 17.68 11.47
N TRP A 265 -31.44 16.73 12.38
CA TRP A 265 -32.17 15.48 12.17
C TRP A 265 -33.70 15.66 12.02
N LYS A 266 -34.31 16.68 12.66
CA LYS A 266 -35.72 17.02 12.45
C LYS A 266 -36.01 17.49 11.00
N LYS A 267 -35.01 18.01 10.30
CA LYS A 267 -35.13 18.52 8.92
C LYS A 267 -34.90 17.43 7.86
N GLN A 268 -34.37 16.27 8.23
CA GLN A 268 -34.20 15.13 7.33
C GLN A 268 -35.45 14.27 7.40
N PRO A 269 -36.13 13.97 6.26
CA PRO A 269 -37.28 13.06 6.26
C PRO A 269 -36.79 11.67 6.73
N ALA A 270 -37.59 11.03 7.58
CA ALA A 270 -37.37 9.65 7.97
C ALA A 270 -37.41 8.77 6.71
N GLY A 271 -36.28 8.14 6.38
CA GLY A 271 -36.22 7.15 5.30
C GLY A 271 -35.27 7.53 4.16
N ARG A 272 -34.04 7.09 4.26
CA ARG A 272 -33.25 6.57 3.15
C ARG A 272 -32.43 5.38 3.64
#